data_ea1afffdaf72071c7aa1db4f7f2c08dc
#
_entry.id   ea1afffdaf72071c7aa1db4f7f2c08dc
#
_cell.length_a   1.000
_cell.length_b   1.000
_cell.length_c   1.000
_cell.angle_alpha   90.00
_cell.angle_beta   90.00
_cell.angle_gamma   90.00
#
_symmetry.space_group_name_H-M   'P 1'
#
loop_
_entity.id
_entity.type
_entity.pdbx_description
1 polymer ?
#
loop_
_entity_poly.entity_id
_entity_poly.type
_entity_poly.pdbx_seq_one_letter_code
_entity_poly.pdbx_strand_id
1 'polypeptide(L)'
;VVDQYHQVYNSATINIGPEVIVKFMSTSAGLHRNTPQNINLHPTAILTSYKDDVHGGDTNGDGNVTAPVTGDWLGLRNAYSGNPHWEQGSNILYSAN
;
A
#
# COMPACT_ATOMS: atom_id res chain seq x y z
N VAL A 1 -0.12 9.76 0.76
CA VAL A 1 0.83 9.33 -0.28
C VAL A 1 2.10 8.82 0.38
N VAL A 2 2.57 7.66 -0.03
CA VAL A 2 3.77 7.01 0.50
C VAL A 2 4.83 6.98 -0.59
N ASP A 3 6.01 7.53 -0.30
CA ASP A 3 7.09 7.65 -1.28
C ASP A 3 8.28 6.74 -1.00
N GLN A 4 8.29 6.04 0.14
CA GLN A 4 9.37 5.18 0.57
C GLN A 4 8.85 3.87 1.13
N TYR A 5 9.78 2.96 1.45
CA TYR A 5 9.46 1.72 2.15
C TYR A 5 9.46 1.98 3.65
N HIS A 6 8.31 1.82 4.28
CA HIS A 6 8.15 2.08 5.71
C HIS A 6 7.98 0.76 6.47
N GLN A 7 8.82 0.56 7.47
CA GLN A 7 8.75 -0.58 8.36
C GLN A 7 8.13 -0.14 9.69
N VAL A 8 7.11 -0.86 10.13
CA VAL A 8 6.44 -0.60 11.40
C VAL A 8 7.00 -1.57 12.44
N TYR A 9 7.56 -1.05 13.53
CA TYR A 9 8.29 -1.82 14.52
C TYR A 9 7.52 -2.03 15.81
N ASN A 10 7.74 -3.18 16.45
CA ASN A 10 7.36 -3.50 17.85
C ASN A 10 5.91 -3.15 18.16
N SER A 11 5.71 -2.20 19.09
CA SER A 11 4.38 -1.82 19.56
C SER A 11 3.73 -0.69 18.75
N ALA A 12 4.41 -0.18 17.72
CA ALA A 12 3.82 0.85 16.86
C ALA A 12 2.66 0.28 16.06
N THR A 13 1.63 1.09 15.85
CA THR A 13 0.44 0.69 15.12
C THR A 13 0.03 1.78 14.14
N ILE A 14 -0.25 1.38 12.89
CA ILE A 14 -0.85 2.22 11.88
C ILE A 14 -2.26 1.69 11.64
N ASN A 15 -3.26 2.55 11.81
CA ASN A 15 -4.65 2.20 11.52
C ASN A 15 -5.06 2.81 10.19
N ILE A 16 -5.38 1.97 9.23
CA ILE A 16 -5.89 2.39 7.93
C ILE A 16 -7.38 2.06 7.94
N GLY A 17 -8.18 3.10 8.20
CA GLY A 17 -9.61 2.95 8.47
C GLY A 17 -10.45 2.70 7.22
N PRO A 18 -11.79 2.63 7.41
CA PRO A 18 -12.69 2.36 6.28
C PRO A 18 -12.58 3.44 5.21
N GLU A 19 -12.54 2.99 3.97
CA GLU A 19 -12.55 3.83 2.76
C GLU A 19 -11.33 4.75 2.63
N VAL A 20 -10.29 4.54 3.45
CA VAL A 20 -9.02 5.25 3.29
C VAL A 20 -8.29 4.72 2.07
N ILE A 21 -7.75 5.63 1.26
CA ILE A 21 -6.98 5.28 0.07
C ILE A 21 -5.54 5.73 0.29
N VAL A 22 -4.61 4.77 0.29
CA VAL A 22 -3.18 5.02 0.43
C VAL A 22 -2.53 4.81 -0.92
N LYS A 23 -1.83 5.83 -1.42
CA LYS A 23 -1.18 5.79 -2.73
C LYS A 23 0.33 5.78 -2.58
N PHE A 24 0.97 4.91 -3.33
CA PHE A 24 2.42 4.72 -3.33
C PHE A 24 3.01 5.30 -4.61
N MET A 25 3.99 6.19 -4.49
CA MET A 25 4.42 7.03 -5.59
C MET A 25 5.76 6.62 -6.22
N SER A 26 6.35 5.51 -5.81
CA SER A 26 7.58 5.02 -6.43
C SER A 26 7.66 3.51 -6.41
N THR A 27 8.50 2.96 -7.29
CA THR A 27 8.71 1.52 -7.38
C THR A 27 9.40 0.93 -6.15
N SER A 28 9.98 1.77 -5.30
CA SER A 28 10.58 1.34 -4.04
C SER A 28 9.73 1.65 -2.81
N ALA A 29 8.54 2.22 -2.98
CA ALA A 29 7.63 2.49 -1.87
C ALA A 29 6.89 1.23 -1.45
N GLY A 30 6.59 1.11 -0.16
CA GLY A 30 5.86 -0.03 0.36
C GLY A 30 5.68 0.04 1.86
N LEU A 31 5.03 -0.98 2.42
CA LEU A 31 4.82 -1.11 3.86
C LEU A 31 5.31 -2.48 4.33
N HIS A 32 5.79 -2.54 5.55
CA HIS A 32 6.30 -3.76 6.18
C HIS A 32 5.76 -3.85 7.61
N ARG A 33 5.09 -4.94 7.94
CA ARG A 33 4.65 -5.20 9.31
C ARG A 33 5.46 -6.33 9.94
N ASN A 34 5.84 -6.13 11.21
CA ASN A 34 6.58 -7.13 12.00
C ASN A 34 5.66 -7.95 12.91
N THR A 35 4.46 -7.46 13.22
CA THR A 35 3.42 -8.19 13.95
C THR A 35 2.07 -7.89 13.32
N PRO A 36 1.04 -8.75 13.56
CA PRO A 36 -0.29 -8.50 12.99
C PRO A 36 -0.88 -7.15 13.39
N GLN A 37 -0.53 -6.66 14.59
CA GLN A 37 -1.07 -5.43 15.13
C GLN A 37 -0.43 -4.15 14.56
N ASN A 38 0.71 -4.28 13.88
CA ASN A 38 1.42 -3.10 13.37
C ASN A 38 0.62 -2.32 12.32
N ILE A 39 -0.13 -3.00 11.50
CA ILE A 39 -0.97 -2.37 10.47
C ILE A 39 -2.36 -2.98 10.55
N ASN A 40 -3.33 -2.18 10.91
CA ASN A 40 -4.73 -2.55 10.91
C ASN A 40 -5.37 -2.01 9.64
N LEU A 41 -5.48 -2.86 8.63
CA LEU A 41 -6.01 -2.49 7.32
C LEU A 41 -7.50 -2.86 7.28
N HIS A 42 -8.36 -1.85 7.22
CA HIS A 42 -9.78 -2.08 7.10
C HIS A 42 -10.10 -2.74 5.74
N PRO A 43 -11.05 -3.68 5.67
CA PRO A 43 -11.38 -4.37 4.42
C PRO A 43 -11.80 -3.44 3.26
N THR A 44 -12.32 -2.25 3.55
CA THR A 44 -12.73 -1.29 2.54
C THR A 44 -11.65 -0.25 2.22
N ALA A 45 -10.51 -0.28 2.91
CA ALA A 45 -9.38 0.57 2.57
C ALA A 45 -8.69 0.03 1.31
N ILE A 46 -8.08 0.93 0.56
CA ILE A 46 -7.39 0.61 -0.70
C ILE A 46 -5.93 1.04 -0.61
N LEU A 47 -5.03 0.13 -0.95
CA LEU A 47 -3.61 0.42 -1.16
C LEU A 47 -3.36 0.33 -2.66
N THR A 48 -2.88 1.42 -3.28
CA THR A 48 -2.81 1.47 -4.73
C THR A 48 -1.66 2.35 -5.21
N SER A 49 -1.49 2.42 -6.53
CA SER A 49 -0.49 3.25 -7.19
C SER A 49 -0.87 4.74 -7.14
N TYR A 50 0.15 5.61 -7.05
CA TYR A 50 -0.01 7.04 -7.19
C TYR A 50 -0.64 7.44 -8.55
N LYS A 51 -0.49 6.60 -9.55
CA LYS A 51 -1.05 6.81 -10.89
C LYS A 51 -2.51 6.39 -11.03
N ASP A 52 -3.09 5.81 -9.98
CA ASP A 52 -4.48 5.35 -9.99
C ASP A 52 -5.42 6.54 -9.79
N ASP A 53 -6.00 7.04 -10.87
CA ASP A 53 -6.95 8.16 -10.83
C ASP A 53 -8.39 7.71 -10.54
N VAL A 54 -8.64 6.42 -10.55
CA VAL A 54 -9.97 5.85 -10.24
C VAL A 54 -10.26 5.91 -8.75
N HIS A 55 -9.24 5.62 -7.92
CA HIS A 55 -9.37 5.65 -6.47
C HIS A 55 -8.80 6.95 -5.94
N GLY A 56 -9.62 7.77 -5.29
CA GLY A 56 -9.19 9.02 -4.67
C GLY A 56 -8.86 10.16 -5.63
N GLY A 57 -9.15 10.00 -6.92
CA GLY A 57 -8.99 11.04 -7.91
C GLY A 57 -7.55 11.21 -8.41
N ASP A 58 -7.32 12.30 -9.16
CA ASP A 58 -6.06 12.61 -9.84
C ASP A 58 -5.02 13.16 -8.85
N THR A 59 -4.37 12.27 -8.09
CA THR A 59 -3.41 12.65 -7.06
C THR A 59 -2.10 13.15 -7.65
N ASN A 60 -1.68 12.63 -8.81
CA ASN A 60 -0.43 13.05 -9.46
C ASN A 60 -0.57 14.30 -10.32
N GLY A 61 -1.78 14.83 -10.49
CA GLY A 61 -2.04 16.10 -11.16
C GLY A 61 -1.87 16.08 -12.67
N ASP A 62 -1.85 14.90 -13.30
CA ASP A 62 -1.64 14.79 -14.74
C ASP A 62 -2.91 14.53 -15.56
N GLY A 63 -4.09 14.62 -14.94
CA GLY A 63 -5.33 14.23 -15.57
C GLY A 63 -5.36 12.71 -15.75
N ASN A 64 -5.44 12.23 -16.96
CA ASN A 64 -5.39 10.81 -17.28
C ASN A 64 -4.20 10.47 -18.19
N VAL A 65 -3.11 11.25 -18.09
CA VAL A 65 -1.94 11.04 -18.94
C VAL A 65 -1.23 9.75 -18.61
N THR A 66 -1.15 9.38 -17.30
CA THR A 66 -0.56 8.12 -16.88
C THR A 66 -1.62 7.19 -16.33
N ALA A 67 -1.37 5.89 -16.44
CA ALA A 67 -2.25 4.85 -15.89
C ALA A 67 -1.44 3.94 -14.96
N PRO A 68 -2.08 3.39 -13.90
CA PRO A 68 -1.39 2.48 -13.00
C PRO A 68 -1.10 1.14 -13.69
N VAL A 69 0.05 0.56 -13.33
CA VAL A 69 0.42 -0.77 -13.80
C VAL A 69 0.99 -1.59 -12.63
N THR A 70 0.90 -2.90 -12.74
CA THR A 70 1.50 -3.81 -11.77
C THR A 70 3.00 -3.54 -11.68
N GLY A 71 3.50 -3.39 -10.45
CA GLY A 71 4.90 -3.05 -10.22
C GLY A 71 5.13 -1.59 -9.86
N ASP A 72 4.09 -0.76 -9.83
CA ASP A 72 4.22 0.66 -9.50
C ASP A 72 4.72 0.90 -8.07
N TRP A 73 4.56 -0.05 -7.18
CA TRP A 73 5.09 -0.03 -5.82
C TRP A 73 5.42 -1.44 -5.34
N LEU A 74 6.18 -1.56 -4.24
CA LEU A 74 6.68 -2.85 -3.79
C LEU A 74 5.58 -3.79 -3.29
N GLY A 75 4.73 -3.29 -2.41
CA GLY A 75 3.70 -4.12 -1.80
C GLY A 75 3.65 -3.99 -0.28
N LEU A 76 2.82 -4.83 0.33
CA LEU A 76 2.68 -4.95 1.78
C LEU A 76 3.37 -6.23 2.24
N ARG A 77 4.51 -6.08 2.91
CA ARG A 77 5.30 -7.18 3.42
C ARG A 77 4.81 -7.62 4.79
N ASN A 78 4.60 -8.90 4.93
CA ASN A 78 4.21 -9.53 6.19
C ASN A 78 5.34 -10.45 6.64
N ALA A 79 5.98 -10.12 7.77
CA ALA A 79 7.15 -10.85 8.26
C ALA A 79 6.97 -11.43 9.66
N TYR A 80 5.75 -11.45 10.20
CA TYR A 80 5.54 -11.80 11.61
C TYR A 80 5.31 -13.28 11.89
N SER A 81 4.92 -14.07 10.93
CA SER A 81 4.39 -15.41 11.19
C SER A 81 5.41 -16.54 11.05
N GLY A 82 6.71 -16.24 10.96
CA GLY A 82 7.70 -17.24 10.58
C GLY A 82 7.55 -17.72 9.14
N ASN A 83 6.66 -17.13 8.37
CA ASN A 83 6.41 -17.38 6.97
C ASN A 83 6.35 -16.02 6.24
N PRO A 84 7.48 -15.33 6.08
CA PRO A 84 7.49 -14.01 5.45
C PRO A 84 6.92 -14.08 4.03
N HIS A 85 6.02 -13.18 3.72
CA HIS A 85 5.40 -13.13 2.41
C HIS A 85 4.86 -11.73 2.12
N TRP A 86 4.55 -11.48 0.84
CA TRP A 86 3.84 -10.28 0.42
C TRP A 86 2.35 -10.55 0.45
N GLU A 87 1.58 -9.65 1.07
CA GLU A 87 0.14 -9.84 1.17
C GLU A 87 -0.55 -9.56 -0.16
N GLN A 88 -1.62 -10.30 -0.42
CA GLN A 88 -2.45 -10.18 -1.60
C GLN A 88 -3.88 -9.91 -1.18
N GLY A 89 -4.63 -9.21 -2.03
CA GLY A 89 -6.02 -8.94 -1.74
C GLY A 89 -6.64 -8.05 -2.80
N SER A 90 -7.96 -8.05 -2.85
CA SER A 90 -8.70 -7.22 -3.80
C SER A 90 -8.53 -5.71 -3.53
N ASN A 91 -8.02 -5.36 -2.35
CA ASN A 91 -7.75 -3.99 -1.95
C ASN A 91 -6.27 -3.62 -1.98
N ILE A 92 -5.42 -4.49 -2.52
CA ILE A 92 -3.98 -4.25 -2.71
C ILE A 92 -3.72 -4.29 -4.21
N LEU A 93 -3.62 -3.12 -4.83
CA LEU A 93 -3.65 -2.97 -6.27
C LEU A 93 -2.29 -2.50 -6.81
N TYR A 94 -1.88 -3.08 -7.93
CA TYR A 94 -0.70 -2.66 -8.69
C TYR A 94 0.63 -2.82 -7.96
N SER A 95 0.69 -3.62 -6.91
CA SER A 95 1.95 -3.93 -6.24
C SER A 95 2.79 -4.89 -7.09
N ALA A 96 4.12 -4.82 -6.95
CA ALA A 96 5.04 -5.72 -7.64
C ALA A 96 4.97 -7.15 -7.07
N ASN A 97 4.59 -7.26 -5.80
CA ASN A 97 4.62 -8.52 -5.07
C ASN A 97 3.27 -8.92 -4.50
#